data_94503c1b32eb76733b71f7fa701327d3
#
_entry.id   94503c1b32eb76733b71f7fa701327d3
#
_cell.length_a   1.000
_cell.length_b   1.000
_cell.length_c   1.000
_cell.angle_alpha   90.00
_cell.angle_beta   90.00
_cell.angle_gamma   90.00
#
_symmetry.space_group_name_H-M   'P 1'
#
loop_
_entity.id
_entity.type
_entity.pdbx_description
1 polymer ?
#
loop_
_entity_poly.entity_id
_entity_poly.type
_entity_poly.pdbx_seq_one_letter_code
_entity_poly.pdbx_strand_id
1 'polypeptide(L)'
;MNVKENTERVFREVAEASLSSHRESGSVSVIAVTKYVDVPTVEALLPLGVHHIGENRVDKFLEKYQALKDRDVTWHLIGTLQRRKVKDVIQYVDYFHALDSVKLAEEIQKRSDRVIKCFLQVNISKEESKHGFSREELLEVLLELSLIHI
;
A
#
# COMPACT_ATOMS: atom_id res chain seq x y z
N MET A 1 -14.56 -16.68 -12.65
CA MET A 1 -13.22 -16.07 -12.86
C MET A 1 -12.17 -17.09 -12.46
N ASN A 2 -11.24 -17.41 -13.34
CA ASN A 2 -10.16 -18.34 -13.01
C ASN A 2 -9.01 -17.57 -12.33
N VAL A 3 -9.05 -17.48 -11.00
CA VAL A 3 -8.07 -16.76 -10.20
C VAL A 3 -6.66 -17.32 -10.41
N LYS A 4 -6.53 -18.66 -10.48
CA LYS A 4 -5.23 -19.33 -10.67
C LYS A 4 -4.58 -18.94 -12.01
N GLU A 5 -5.28 -19.15 -13.11
CA GLU A 5 -4.75 -18.83 -14.46
C GLU A 5 -4.41 -17.34 -14.61
N ASN A 6 -5.24 -16.45 -14.06
CA ASN A 6 -4.98 -15.02 -14.11
C ASN A 6 -3.74 -14.64 -13.28
N THR A 7 -3.56 -15.23 -12.11
CA THR A 7 -2.39 -15.00 -11.26
C THR A 7 -1.12 -15.48 -11.94
N GLU A 8 -1.12 -16.70 -12.46
CA GLU A 8 0.02 -17.28 -13.17
C GLU A 8 0.40 -16.45 -14.41
N ARG A 9 -0.60 -15.94 -15.16
CA ARG A 9 -0.38 -15.07 -16.30
C ARG A 9 0.28 -13.75 -15.89
N VAL A 10 -0.23 -13.08 -14.86
CA VAL A 10 0.33 -11.81 -14.37
C VAL A 10 1.78 -11.99 -13.90
N PHE A 11 2.07 -13.02 -13.11
CA PHE A 11 3.44 -13.26 -12.66
C PHE A 11 4.40 -13.58 -13.81
N ARG A 12 3.96 -14.32 -14.82
CA ARG A 12 4.75 -14.58 -16.02
C ARG A 12 5.06 -13.28 -16.79
N GLU A 13 4.03 -12.45 -17.03
CA GLU A 13 4.19 -11.16 -17.73
C GLU A 13 5.16 -10.23 -16.98
N VAL A 14 5.07 -10.17 -15.63
CA VAL A 14 6.00 -9.38 -14.80
C VAL A 14 7.42 -9.95 -14.88
N ALA A 15 7.59 -11.26 -14.84
CA ALA A 15 8.90 -11.89 -14.95
C ALA A 15 9.55 -11.63 -16.32
N GLU A 16 8.79 -11.76 -17.40
CA GLU A 16 9.25 -11.48 -18.78
C GLU A 16 9.66 -10.01 -18.95
N ALA A 17 8.84 -9.07 -18.43
CA ALA A 17 9.14 -7.65 -18.44
C ALA A 17 10.39 -7.30 -17.62
N SER A 18 10.57 -7.95 -16.48
CA SER A 18 11.76 -7.77 -15.62
C SER A 18 13.02 -8.22 -16.33
N LEU A 19 12.99 -9.39 -16.97
CA LEU A 19 14.13 -9.91 -17.75
C LEU A 19 14.48 -8.98 -18.93
N SER A 20 13.47 -8.54 -19.69
CA SER A 20 13.70 -7.63 -20.83
C SER A 20 14.22 -6.25 -20.41
N SER A 21 13.97 -5.85 -19.18
CA SER A 21 14.48 -4.60 -18.58
C SER A 21 15.82 -4.78 -17.85
N HIS A 22 16.46 -5.93 -17.97
CA HIS A 22 17.71 -6.28 -17.26
C HIS A 22 17.62 -6.13 -15.73
N ARG A 23 16.44 -6.38 -15.16
CA ARG A 23 16.24 -6.43 -13.71
C ARG A 23 16.50 -7.84 -13.19
N GLU A 24 16.93 -7.89 -11.93
CA GLU A 24 17.07 -9.18 -11.25
C GLU A 24 15.69 -9.85 -11.08
N SER A 25 15.67 -11.16 -11.19
CA SER A 25 14.47 -11.97 -10.95
C SER A 25 13.98 -11.74 -9.52
N GLY A 26 12.68 -11.50 -9.36
CA GLY A 26 12.08 -11.23 -8.05
C GLY A 26 12.28 -9.82 -7.49
N SER A 27 12.92 -8.91 -8.23
CA SER A 27 13.10 -7.51 -7.80
C SER A 27 11.82 -6.66 -7.85
N VAL A 28 10.77 -7.17 -8.50
CA VAL A 28 9.46 -6.51 -8.62
C VAL A 28 8.43 -7.24 -7.77
N SER A 29 7.83 -6.52 -6.83
CA SER A 29 6.72 -7.04 -6.02
C SER A 29 5.38 -6.67 -6.64
N VAL A 30 4.48 -7.64 -6.73
CA VAL A 30 3.11 -7.45 -7.23
C VAL A 30 2.18 -7.26 -6.04
N ILE A 31 1.48 -6.15 -5.98
CA ILE A 31 0.46 -5.87 -4.97
C ILE A 31 -0.91 -6.16 -5.57
N ALA A 32 -1.62 -7.14 -5.04
CA ALA A 32 -3.00 -7.41 -5.45
C ALA A 32 -3.95 -6.40 -4.81
N VAL A 33 -4.61 -5.58 -5.63
CA VAL A 33 -5.63 -4.64 -5.18
C VAL A 33 -6.96 -5.38 -5.03
N THR A 34 -7.36 -5.63 -3.79
CA THR A 34 -8.47 -6.52 -3.45
C THR A 34 -9.74 -5.80 -2.98
N LYS A 35 -9.83 -4.49 -3.21
CA LYS A 35 -10.92 -3.63 -2.72
C LYS A 35 -12.34 -4.02 -3.18
N TYR A 36 -12.45 -4.81 -4.24
CA TYR A 36 -13.73 -5.24 -4.82
C TYR A 36 -14.04 -6.73 -4.65
N VAL A 37 -13.17 -7.46 -3.96
CA VAL A 37 -13.35 -8.91 -3.73
C VAL A 37 -13.46 -9.23 -2.25
N ASP A 38 -14.03 -10.39 -1.95
CA ASP A 38 -14.25 -10.88 -0.60
C ASP A 38 -13.02 -11.59 0.00
N VAL A 39 -13.11 -11.95 1.27
CA VAL A 39 -12.05 -12.66 2.00
C VAL A 39 -11.71 -14.01 1.34
N PRO A 40 -12.67 -14.88 0.97
CA PRO A 40 -12.36 -16.15 0.32
C PRO A 40 -11.56 -16.00 -0.98
N THR A 41 -11.85 -14.96 -1.77
CA THR A 41 -11.08 -14.66 -2.98
C THR A 41 -9.64 -14.27 -2.66
N VAL A 42 -9.43 -13.44 -1.62
CA VAL A 42 -8.08 -13.06 -1.16
C VAL A 42 -7.35 -14.30 -0.64
N GLU A 43 -8.01 -15.13 0.15
CA GLU A 43 -7.41 -16.35 0.69
C GLU A 43 -6.96 -17.32 -0.41
N ALA A 44 -7.70 -17.40 -1.51
CA ALA A 44 -7.35 -18.21 -2.67
C ALA A 44 -6.10 -17.71 -3.43
N LEU A 45 -5.70 -16.45 -3.25
CA LEU A 45 -4.49 -15.88 -3.86
C LEU A 45 -3.21 -16.29 -3.12
N LEU A 46 -3.26 -16.54 -1.81
CA LEU A 46 -2.07 -16.78 -0.97
C LEU A 46 -1.27 -18.01 -1.43
N PRO A 47 -1.88 -19.20 -1.67
CA PRO A 47 -1.15 -20.37 -2.14
C PRO A 47 -0.58 -20.20 -3.57
N LEU A 48 -0.97 -19.14 -4.28
CA LEU A 48 -0.46 -18.79 -5.60
C LEU A 48 0.73 -17.82 -5.55
N GLY A 49 1.24 -17.50 -4.35
CA GLY A 49 2.39 -16.62 -4.15
C GLY A 49 2.05 -15.12 -4.09
N VAL A 50 0.77 -14.77 -3.97
CA VAL A 50 0.35 -13.37 -3.78
C VAL A 50 0.31 -13.07 -2.28
N HIS A 51 1.35 -12.41 -1.78
CA HIS A 51 1.47 -12.07 -0.36
C HIS A 51 1.26 -10.58 -0.06
N HIS A 52 1.24 -9.72 -1.08
CA HIS A 52 1.02 -8.30 -0.92
C HIS A 52 -0.42 -7.94 -1.30
N ILE A 53 -1.20 -7.46 -0.32
CA ILE A 53 -2.62 -7.16 -0.45
C ILE A 53 -2.86 -5.67 -0.25
N GLY A 54 -3.55 -5.03 -1.19
CA GLY A 54 -3.86 -3.60 -1.16
C GLY A 54 -5.34 -3.30 -0.98
N GLU A 55 -5.67 -2.51 0.05
CA GLU A 55 -7.01 -2.03 0.35
C GLU A 55 -7.06 -0.51 0.41
N ASN A 56 -8.17 0.08 -0.04
CA ASN A 56 -8.31 1.54 -0.08
C ASN A 56 -9.19 2.12 1.04
N ARG A 57 -9.92 1.30 1.77
CA ARG A 57 -10.83 1.72 2.85
C ARG A 57 -10.45 1.05 4.16
N VAL A 58 -10.43 1.83 5.24
CA VAL A 58 -10.06 1.34 6.58
C VAL A 58 -10.97 0.21 7.05
N ASP A 59 -12.29 0.31 6.84
CA ASP A 59 -13.25 -0.73 7.23
C ASP A 59 -13.00 -2.05 6.51
N LYS A 60 -12.75 -2.01 5.20
CA LYS A 60 -12.46 -3.20 4.41
C LYS A 60 -11.07 -3.78 4.68
N PHE A 61 -10.10 -2.92 4.94
CA PHE A 61 -8.78 -3.33 5.41
C PHE A 61 -8.88 -4.13 6.71
N LEU A 62 -9.55 -3.58 7.72
CA LEU A 62 -9.70 -4.22 9.02
C LEU A 62 -10.49 -5.54 8.95
N GLU A 63 -11.55 -5.61 8.15
CA GLU A 63 -12.31 -6.84 7.89
C GLU A 63 -11.40 -7.97 7.39
N LYS A 64 -10.60 -7.70 6.36
CA LYS A 64 -9.69 -8.68 5.76
C LYS A 64 -8.51 -8.99 6.66
N TYR A 65 -7.94 -7.98 7.31
CA TYR A 65 -6.87 -8.17 8.28
C TYR A 65 -7.29 -9.14 9.39
N GLN A 66 -8.46 -8.94 10.01
CA GLN A 66 -8.94 -9.84 11.07
C GLN A 66 -9.13 -11.27 10.60
N ALA A 67 -9.60 -11.47 9.39
CA ALA A 67 -9.78 -12.80 8.81
C ALA A 67 -8.46 -13.50 8.47
N LEU A 68 -7.43 -12.75 8.12
CA LEU A 68 -6.18 -13.28 7.54
C LEU A 68 -4.92 -12.93 8.36
N LYS A 69 -5.05 -12.42 9.58
CA LYS A 69 -3.93 -11.95 10.43
C LYS A 69 -2.89 -13.02 10.74
N ASP A 70 -3.30 -14.29 10.74
CA ASP A 70 -2.42 -15.43 10.99
C ASP A 70 -1.80 -16.02 9.70
N ARG A 71 -2.02 -15.35 8.58
CA ARG A 71 -1.45 -15.70 7.28
C ARG A 71 -0.25 -14.81 6.95
N ASP A 72 0.61 -15.29 6.07
CA ASP A 72 1.75 -14.53 5.55
C ASP A 72 1.26 -13.48 4.52
N VAL A 73 0.89 -12.30 5.01
CA VAL A 73 0.38 -11.18 4.22
C VAL A 73 1.09 -9.90 4.59
N THR A 74 1.60 -9.21 3.59
CA THR A 74 2.07 -7.82 3.70
C THR A 74 0.92 -6.88 3.34
N TRP A 75 0.54 -6.02 4.29
CA TRP A 75 -0.65 -5.20 4.21
C TRP A 75 -0.37 -3.79 3.69
N HIS A 76 -1.01 -3.43 2.58
CA HIS A 76 -0.91 -2.12 1.95
C HIS A 76 -2.23 -1.35 2.08
N LEU A 77 -2.17 -0.18 2.71
CA LEU A 77 -3.27 0.79 2.66
C LEU A 77 -2.99 1.77 1.52
N ILE A 78 -3.77 1.67 0.44
CA ILE A 78 -3.52 2.39 -0.80
C ILE A 78 -4.45 3.60 -1.02
N GLY A 79 -5.44 3.80 -0.16
CA GLY A 79 -6.41 4.89 -0.26
C GLY A 79 -6.12 6.02 0.72
N THR A 80 -6.84 7.13 0.54
CA THR A 80 -6.79 8.29 1.42
C THR A 80 -7.13 7.91 2.87
N LEU A 81 -6.30 8.35 3.81
CA LEU A 81 -6.48 8.11 5.23
C LEU A 81 -6.77 9.43 5.97
N GLN A 82 -7.95 9.51 6.58
CA GLN A 82 -8.29 10.61 7.47
C GLN A 82 -7.54 10.50 8.79
N ARG A 83 -6.97 11.61 9.30
CA ARG A 83 -6.20 11.62 10.56
C ARG A 83 -6.93 10.96 11.72
N ARG A 84 -8.25 11.19 11.87
CA ARG A 84 -9.07 10.59 12.94
C ARG A 84 -9.11 9.06 12.90
N LYS A 85 -8.86 8.45 11.73
CA LYS A 85 -8.88 7.00 11.51
C LYS A 85 -7.49 6.34 11.61
N VAL A 86 -6.43 7.12 11.71
CA VAL A 86 -5.06 6.58 11.84
C VAL A 86 -4.96 5.62 13.01
N LYS A 87 -5.46 6.01 14.17
CA LYS A 87 -5.43 5.20 15.41
C LYS A 87 -6.08 3.83 15.26
N ASP A 88 -7.05 3.68 14.36
CA ASP A 88 -7.82 2.45 14.20
C ASP A 88 -7.10 1.42 13.33
N VAL A 89 -6.17 1.85 12.45
CA VAL A 89 -5.63 1.00 11.38
C VAL A 89 -4.11 0.91 11.37
N ILE A 90 -3.39 1.95 11.82
CA ILE A 90 -1.96 2.09 11.54
C ILE A 90 -1.09 0.96 12.10
N GLN A 91 -1.50 0.34 13.20
CA GLN A 91 -0.79 -0.78 13.81
C GLN A 91 -0.75 -2.03 12.91
N TYR A 92 -1.63 -2.10 11.92
CA TYR A 92 -1.78 -3.25 11.02
C TYR A 92 -1.24 -3.01 9.62
N VAL A 93 -0.85 -1.76 9.31
CA VAL A 93 -0.37 -1.34 8.00
C VAL A 93 1.13 -1.53 7.89
N ASP A 94 1.60 -2.25 6.86
CA ASP A 94 3.02 -2.36 6.54
C ASP A 94 3.48 -1.25 5.60
N TYR A 95 2.65 -0.93 4.59
CA TYR A 95 2.91 0.11 3.61
C TYR A 95 1.71 1.04 3.48
N PHE A 96 1.93 2.33 3.65
CA PHE A 96 0.93 3.36 3.38
C PHE A 96 1.28 4.13 2.10
N HIS A 97 0.35 4.17 1.13
CA HIS A 97 0.63 4.68 -0.22
C HIS A 97 0.15 6.11 -0.49
N ALA A 98 -0.64 6.70 0.38
CA ALA A 98 -1.31 7.97 0.14
C ALA A 98 -0.91 9.05 1.16
N LEU A 99 0.37 9.11 1.53
CA LEU A 99 0.86 10.15 2.43
C LEU A 99 0.88 11.49 1.68
N ASP A 100 -0.06 12.36 2.01
CA ASP A 100 -0.36 13.59 1.27
C ASP A 100 -0.19 14.87 2.09
N SER A 101 0.19 14.76 3.37
CA SER A 101 0.46 15.92 4.23
C SER A 101 1.39 15.58 5.40
N VAL A 102 2.15 16.59 5.85
CA VAL A 102 3.00 16.48 7.05
C VAL A 102 2.14 16.20 8.29
N LYS A 103 0.99 16.84 8.42
CA LYS A 103 0.06 16.60 9.55
C LYS A 103 -0.43 15.15 9.63
N LEU A 104 -0.57 14.47 8.49
CA LEU A 104 -0.90 13.04 8.48
C LEU A 104 0.30 12.21 8.92
N ALA A 105 1.51 12.55 8.47
CA ALA A 105 2.74 11.89 8.89
C ALA A 105 2.96 12.00 10.42
N GLU A 106 2.78 13.19 10.99
CA GLU A 106 2.86 13.42 12.44
C GLU A 106 1.84 12.56 13.22
N GLU A 107 0.60 12.46 12.71
CA GLU A 107 -0.41 11.61 13.35
C GLU A 107 -0.08 10.13 13.23
N ILE A 108 0.47 9.67 12.11
CA ILE A 108 0.96 8.31 11.93
C ILE A 108 2.09 8.03 12.94
N GLN A 109 3.09 8.90 13.03
CA GLN A 109 4.20 8.76 14.00
C GLN A 109 3.68 8.71 15.44
N LYS A 110 2.75 9.59 15.79
CA LYS A 110 2.15 9.63 17.13
C LYS A 110 1.41 8.36 17.52
N ARG A 111 0.83 7.66 16.55
CA ARG A 111 -0.04 6.49 16.77
C ARG A 111 0.65 5.16 16.52
N SER A 112 1.76 5.14 15.80
CA SER A 112 2.51 3.91 15.54
C SER A 112 3.57 3.67 16.61
N ASP A 113 3.74 2.42 16.98
CA ASP A 113 4.83 1.94 17.85
C ASP A 113 6.02 1.37 17.04
N ARG A 114 5.93 1.41 15.72
CA ARG A 114 6.93 0.92 14.77
C ARG A 114 7.06 1.85 13.56
N VAL A 115 8.14 1.68 12.82
CA VAL A 115 8.35 2.40 11.55
C VAL A 115 7.35 1.90 10.50
N ILE A 116 6.59 2.83 9.91
CA ILE A 116 5.66 2.56 8.81
C ILE A 116 6.30 3.00 7.49
N LYS A 117 6.34 2.12 6.52
CA LYS A 117 6.84 2.46 5.18
C LYS A 117 5.77 3.25 4.43
N CYS A 118 6.11 4.47 4.02
CA CYS A 118 5.17 5.37 3.35
C CYS A 118 5.67 5.77 1.96
N PHE A 119 4.72 5.85 1.02
CA PHE A 119 4.93 6.53 -0.26
C PHE A 119 4.30 7.92 -0.20
N LEU A 120 5.05 8.94 -0.60
CA LEU A 120 4.53 10.29 -0.74
C LEU A 120 3.63 10.39 -1.97
N GLN A 121 2.42 10.87 -1.77
CA GLN A 121 1.51 11.15 -2.86
C GLN A 121 1.77 12.55 -3.40
N VAL A 122 2.12 12.65 -4.69
CA VAL A 122 2.40 13.92 -5.39
C VAL A 122 1.30 14.20 -6.40
N ASN A 123 0.74 15.41 -6.36
CA ASN A 123 -0.24 15.88 -7.33
C ASN A 123 0.45 16.52 -8.54
N ILE A 124 0.78 15.72 -9.54
CA ILE A 124 1.48 16.18 -10.75
C ILE A 124 0.55 16.96 -11.68
N SER A 125 -0.73 16.59 -11.76
CA SER A 125 -1.72 17.23 -12.64
C SER A 125 -2.13 18.64 -12.20
N LYS A 126 -1.81 19.02 -10.96
CA LYS A 126 -2.22 20.31 -10.33
C LYS A 126 -3.75 20.51 -10.29
N GLU A 127 -4.51 19.42 -10.30
CA GLU A 127 -5.96 19.50 -10.14
C GLU A 127 -6.31 19.76 -8.67
N GLU A 128 -7.04 20.84 -8.40
CA GLU A 128 -7.43 21.24 -7.03
C GLU A 128 -8.31 20.18 -6.33
N SER A 129 -9.01 19.37 -7.09
CA SER A 129 -9.84 18.27 -6.57
C SER A 129 -9.05 17.04 -6.13
N LYS A 130 -7.75 16.97 -6.43
CA LYS A 130 -6.88 15.82 -6.11
C LYS A 130 -5.98 16.11 -4.92
N HIS A 131 -5.74 15.07 -4.13
CA HIS A 131 -4.82 15.09 -2.98
C HIS A 131 -3.37 14.88 -3.43
N GLY A 132 -2.44 15.31 -2.60
CA GLY A 132 -1.01 15.11 -2.78
C GLY A 132 -0.21 16.40 -2.64
N PHE A 133 1.07 16.24 -2.34
CA PHE A 133 2.01 17.36 -2.31
C PHE A 133 2.21 17.93 -3.71
N SER A 134 2.44 19.22 -3.81
CA SER A 134 2.93 19.81 -5.05
C SER A 134 4.37 19.38 -5.30
N ARG A 135 4.80 19.45 -6.55
CA ARG A 135 6.19 19.15 -6.93
C ARG A 135 7.17 20.14 -6.29
N GLU A 136 6.74 21.37 -6.14
CA GLU A 136 7.52 22.47 -5.59
C GLU A 136 7.78 22.28 -4.07
N GLU A 137 6.79 21.76 -3.33
CA GLU A 137 6.88 21.48 -1.88
C GLU A 137 7.72 20.23 -1.56
N LEU A 138 7.92 19.35 -2.54
CA LEU A 138 8.42 18.00 -2.29
C LEU A 138 9.79 17.97 -1.58
N LEU A 139 10.72 18.86 -1.94
CA LEU A 139 12.04 18.91 -1.34
C LEU A 139 12.01 19.34 0.13
N GLU A 140 11.20 20.35 0.47
CA GLU A 140 11.01 20.83 1.84
C GLU A 140 10.35 19.75 2.68
N VAL A 141 9.29 19.13 2.15
CA VAL A 141 8.59 18.02 2.81
C VAL A 141 9.50 16.83 3.08
N LEU A 142 10.37 16.45 2.13
CA LEU A 142 11.32 15.35 2.34
C LEU A 142 12.30 15.65 3.45
N LEU A 143 12.79 16.90 3.58
CA LEU A 143 13.66 17.32 4.68
C LEU A 143 12.92 17.25 6.02
N GLU A 144 11.69 17.74 6.08
CA GLU A 144 10.87 17.70 7.28
C GLU A 144 10.55 16.25 7.70
N LEU A 145 10.13 15.41 6.76
CA LEU A 145 9.82 14.00 7.02
C LEU A 145 11.07 13.18 7.39
N SER A 146 12.28 13.59 6.99
CA SER A 146 13.51 12.91 7.41
C SER A 146 13.77 12.99 8.92
N LEU A 147 13.10 13.91 9.61
CA LEU A 147 13.15 14.06 11.08
C LEU A 147 12.09 13.23 11.80
N ILE A 148 11.20 12.58 11.04
CA ILE A 148 10.09 11.78 11.54
C ILE A 148 10.36 10.29 11.24
N HIS A 149 10.13 9.42 12.21
CA HIS A 149 10.33 7.97 12.07
C HIS A 149 9.10 7.29 11.47
N ILE A 150 8.83 7.53 10.19
CA ILE A 150 7.78 6.83 9.43
C ILE A 150 8.37 6.10 8.25
#